data_a12f65174a9b2b7f903ecd093f4c24fa
#
_entry.id   a12f65174a9b2b7f903ecd093f4c24fa
#
_cell.length_a   1.000
_cell.length_b   1.000
_cell.length_c   1.000
_cell.angle_alpha   90.00
_cell.angle_beta   90.00
_cell.angle_gamma   90.00
#
_symmetry.space_group_name_H-M   'P 1'
#
loop_
_entity.id
_entity.type
_entity.pdbx_description
1 polymer ?
#
loop_
_entity_poly.entity_id
_entity_poly.type
_entity_poly.pdbx_seq_one_letter_code
_entity_poly.pdbx_strand_id
1 'polypeptide(L)'
;MNEEVFVEQPKGFQDPHFPDHVLRFKKELYGLKQAPRAWYDRLTLYLLDHGFKRGQADQTLFIERDEKSHLVAQVYVDDIVFRSTIDHLAQEFSKEMKKEFEISMVRELNYFLSFQVKQWKDGIFISQEKYTKYLIKRFSLDSKKHTSIPMWK
;
A
#
# COMPACT_ATOMS: atom_id res chain seq x y z
N MET A 1 7.97 8.53 17.47
CA MET A 1 8.01 9.70 16.56
C MET A 1 9.36 10.35 16.70
N ASN A 2 10.16 10.36 15.64
CA ASN A 2 11.48 11.00 15.66
C ASN A 2 11.45 12.50 15.29
N GLU A 3 10.29 13.00 14.83
CA GLU A 3 10.08 14.41 14.48
C GLU A 3 8.81 14.92 15.15
N GLU A 4 8.90 16.07 15.78
CA GLU A 4 7.74 16.76 16.33
C GLU A 4 7.07 17.58 15.21
N VAL A 5 5.80 17.36 14.99
CA VAL A 5 5.01 18.08 13.98
C VAL A 5 4.02 18.97 14.68
N PHE A 6 4.09 20.26 14.36
CA PHE A 6 3.19 21.30 14.86
C PHE A 6 2.34 21.82 13.70
N VAL A 7 1.08 22.11 13.98
CA VAL A 7 0.14 22.72 13.03
C VAL A 7 -0.62 23.86 13.69
N GLU A 8 -1.02 24.82 12.89
CA GLU A 8 -1.92 25.88 13.34
C GLU A 8 -3.27 25.29 13.77
N GLN A 9 -3.93 25.93 14.69
CA GLN A 9 -5.29 25.56 15.07
C GLN A 9 -6.22 25.78 13.88
N PRO A 10 -7.08 24.79 13.54
CA PRO A 10 -8.00 24.91 12.41
C PRO A 10 -8.96 26.08 12.58
N LYS A 11 -9.26 26.79 11.50
CA LYS A 11 -10.24 27.89 11.51
C LYS A 11 -11.58 27.38 12.06
N GLY A 12 -12.12 28.07 13.05
CA GLY A 12 -13.37 27.69 13.75
C GLY A 12 -13.17 26.75 14.95
N PHE A 13 -11.96 26.26 15.21
CA PHE A 13 -11.59 25.45 16.37
C PHE A 13 -10.43 26.06 17.17
N GLN A 14 -10.23 27.38 17.02
CA GLN A 14 -9.20 28.10 17.78
C GLN A 14 -9.60 28.21 19.25
N ASP A 15 -8.68 27.91 20.15
CA ASP A 15 -8.89 28.09 21.58
C ASP A 15 -8.93 29.60 21.90
N PRO A 16 -10.03 30.11 22.45
CA PRO A 16 -10.16 31.53 22.78
C PRO A 16 -9.13 32.04 23.83
N HIS A 17 -8.62 31.14 24.67
CA HIS A 17 -7.65 31.48 25.72
C HIS A 17 -6.21 31.42 25.20
N PHE A 18 -5.96 30.65 24.12
CA PHE A 18 -4.64 30.43 23.57
C PHE A 18 -4.64 30.52 22.05
N PRO A 19 -5.04 31.65 21.44
CA PRO A 19 -5.24 31.74 19.99
C PRO A 19 -3.95 31.54 19.17
N ASP A 20 -2.81 31.87 19.75
CA ASP A 20 -1.49 31.76 19.08
C ASP A 20 -0.79 30.41 19.32
N HIS A 21 -1.41 29.52 20.12
CA HIS A 21 -0.84 28.22 20.36
C HIS A 21 -1.03 27.31 19.16
N VAL A 22 -0.02 26.47 18.92
CA VAL A 22 -0.05 25.43 17.89
C VAL A 22 -0.38 24.06 18.50
N LEU A 23 -0.96 23.18 17.69
CA LEU A 23 -1.24 21.81 18.08
C LEU A 23 -0.05 20.92 17.75
N ARG A 24 0.40 20.12 18.70
CA ARG A 24 1.40 19.08 18.47
C ARG A 24 0.72 17.74 18.19
N PHE A 25 1.04 17.13 17.07
CA PHE A 25 0.53 15.80 16.79
C PHE A 25 1.13 14.74 17.71
N LYS A 26 0.28 13.89 18.24
CA LYS A 26 0.68 12.70 19.02
C LYS A 26 0.94 11.48 18.12
N LYS A 27 0.35 11.48 16.94
CA LYS A 27 0.52 10.44 15.91
C LYS A 27 0.70 11.10 14.56
N GLU A 28 1.37 10.44 13.65
CA GLU A 28 1.49 10.89 12.29
C GLU A 28 0.15 10.79 11.56
N LEU A 29 -0.18 11.82 10.79
CA LEU A 29 -1.41 11.87 10.02
C LEU A 29 -1.13 11.56 8.55
N TYR A 30 -2.07 10.84 7.93
CA TYR A 30 -2.09 10.64 6.49
C TYR A 30 -2.03 11.98 5.76
N GLY A 31 -1.20 12.04 4.70
CA GLY A 31 -0.97 13.26 3.92
C GLY A 31 0.22 14.11 4.36
N LEU A 32 0.82 13.85 5.52
CA LEU A 32 2.10 14.47 5.89
C LEU A 32 3.25 13.81 5.13
N LYS A 33 4.25 14.59 4.73
CA LYS A 33 5.40 14.14 3.92
C LYS A 33 6.14 12.95 4.55
N GLN A 34 6.28 12.93 5.87
CA GLN A 34 6.99 11.89 6.62
C GLN A 34 6.13 10.67 6.99
N ALA A 35 4.79 10.77 6.92
CA ALA A 35 3.88 9.71 7.35
C ALA A 35 4.10 8.36 6.63
N PRO A 36 4.33 8.29 5.31
CA PRO A 36 4.59 7.01 4.63
C PRO A 36 5.85 6.32 5.14
N ARG A 37 6.90 7.10 5.47
CA ARG A 37 8.14 6.55 6.00
C ARG A 37 7.95 5.98 7.39
N ALA A 38 7.29 6.72 8.26
CA ALA A 38 7.03 6.27 9.63
C ALA A 38 6.13 5.03 9.68
N TRP A 39 5.13 4.97 8.80
CA TRP A 39 4.31 3.79 8.60
C TRP A 39 5.15 2.57 8.19
N TYR A 40 5.99 2.74 7.15
CA TYR A 40 6.87 1.68 6.66
C TYR A 40 7.87 1.22 7.72
N ASP A 41 8.48 2.13 8.47
CA ASP A 41 9.43 1.81 9.53
C ASP A 41 8.75 1.00 10.66
N ARG A 42 7.55 1.41 11.08
CA ARG A 42 6.77 0.69 12.10
C ARG A 42 6.37 -0.70 11.62
N LEU A 43 5.87 -0.82 10.40
CA LEU A 43 5.49 -2.09 9.79
C LEU A 43 6.70 -3.02 9.66
N THR A 44 7.84 -2.47 9.23
CA THR A 44 9.09 -3.21 9.10
C THR A 44 9.54 -3.79 10.44
N LEU A 45 9.57 -2.98 11.49
CA LEU A 45 9.94 -3.45 12.83
C LEU A 45 9.01 -4.56 13.30
N TYR A 46 7.70 -4.37 13.14
CA TYR A 46 6.72 -5.39 13.49
C TYR A 46 6.96 -6.72 12.77
N LEU A 47 7.16 -6.68 11.44
CA LEU A 47 7.38 -7.90 10.66
C LEU A 47 8.70 -8.60 11.04
N LEU A 48 9.78 -7.85 11.28
CA LEU A 48 11.06 -8.41 11.71
C LEU A 48 10.96 -9.08 13.09
N ASP A 49 10.24 -8.46 14.02
CA ASP A 49 10.00 -9.02 15.37
C ASP A 49 9.15 -10.29 15.33
N HIS A 50 8.34 -10.47 14.28
CA HIS A 50 7.51 -11.66 14.06
C HIS A 50 8.19 -12.70 13.13
N GLY A 51 9.50 -12.65 12.97
CA GLY A 51 10.27 -13.68 12.28
C GLY A 51 10.42 -13.52 10.77
N PHE A 52 9.84 -12.46 10.20
CA PHE A 52 10.05 -12.16 8.78
C PHE A 52 11.48 -11.70 8.52
N LYS A 53 11.99 -12.05 7.35
CA LYS A 53 13.25 -11.53 6.82
C LYS A 53 12.96 -10.62 5.65
N ARG A 54 13.62 -9.47 5.64
CA ARG A 54 13.53 -8.52 4.52
C ARG A 54 14.29 -9.05 3.31
N GLY A 55 13.75 -8.88 2.12
CA GLY A 55 14.42 -9.20 0.87
C GLY A 55 15.68 -8.36 0.66
N GLN A 56 16.73 -9.00 0.12
CA GLN A 56 18.00 -8.30 -0.14
C GLN A 56 17.91 -7.39 -1.39
N ALA A 57 17.27 -7.89 -2.44
CA ALA A 57 17.10 -7.12 -3.70
C ALA A 57 15.92 -6.15 -3.64
N ASP A 58 14.86 -6.50 -2.91
CA ASP A 58 13.68 -5.67 -2.71
C ASP A 58 13.40 -5.54 -1.21
N GLN A 59 13.63 -4.36 -0.68
CA GLN A 59 13.45 -4.08 0.74
C GLN A 59 11.98 -4.02 1.17
N THR A 60 11.04 -3.94 0.23
CA THR A 60 9.61 -3.96 0.49
C THR A 60 9.02 -5.38 0.50
N LEU A 61 9.84 -6.38 0.20
CA LEU A 61 9.49 -7.79 0.27
C LEU A 61 9.90 -8.37 1.63
N PHE A 62 8.96 -9.02 2.29
CA PHE A 62 9.18 -9.70 3.56
C PHE A 62 8.82 -11.17 3.42
N ILE A 63 9.65 -12.05 3.95
CA ILE A 63 9.51 -13.49 3.81
C ILE A 63 9.69 -14.14 5.17
N GLU A 64 8.71 -14.86 5.63
CA GLU A 64 8.78 -15.81 6.72
C GLU A 64 8.91 -17.22 6.13
N ARG A 65 9.88 -17.97 6.58
CA ARG A 65 10.12 -19.35 6.12
C ARG A 65 10.29 -20.27 7.31
N ASP A 66 9.54 -21.35 7.26
CA ASP A 66 9.73 -22.52 8.09
C ASP A 66 10.09 -23.73 7.19
N GLU A 67 10.45 -24.89 7.76
CA GLU A 67 10.85 -26.08 7.00
C GLU A 67 9.82 -26.54 5.96
N LYS A 68 8.53 -26.34 6.22
CA LYS A 68 7.42 -26.84 5.41
C LYS A 68 6.52 -25.75 4.80
N SER A 69 6.74 -24.51 5.19
CA SER A 69 5.85 -23.42 4.79
C SER A 69 6.57 -22.09 4.63
N HIS A 70 5.99 -21.23 3.83
CA HIS A 70 6.44 -19.84 3.75
C HIS A 70 5.25 -18.91 3.54
N LEU A 71 5.42 -17.74 4.10
CA LEU A 71 4.56 -16.60 3.88
C LEU A 71 5.39 -15.46 3.30
N VAL A 72 4.89 -14.88 2.24
CA VAL A 72 5.51 -13.75 1.54
C VAL A 72 4.57 -12.57 1.63
N ALA A 73 5.07 -11.42 2.06
CA ALA A 73 4.34 -10.17 2.10
C ALA A 73 5.11 -9.09 1.32
N GLN A 74 4.43 -8.45 0.39
CA GLN A 74 4.93 -7.32 -0.40
C GLN A 74 4.24 -6.05 0.04
N VAL A 75 5.00 -5.05 0.45
CA VAL A 75 4.49 -3.76 0.89
C VAL A 75 4.61 -2.76 -0.25
N TYR A 76 3.54 -2.04 -0.53
CA TYR A 76 3.52 -0.95 -1.51
C TYR A 76 2.75 0.24 -0.93
N VAL A 77 3.48 1.23 -0.46
CA VAL A 77 2.95 2.40 0.25
C VAL A 77 2.11 1.97 1.45
N ASP A 78 0.80 2.02 1.37
CA ASP A 78 -0.21 1.61 2.37
C ASP A 78 -0.86 0.25 2.07
N ASP A 79 -0.58 -0.32 0.91
CA ASP A 79 -1.10 -1.64 0.52
C ASP A 79 -0.12 -2.76 0.89
N ILE A 80 -0.66 -3.89 1.40
CA ILE A 80 0.11 -5.10 1.66
C ILE A 80 -0.54 -6.26 0.91
N VAL A 81 0.21 -6.85 -0.01
CA VAL A 81 -0.19 -8.09 -0.68
C VAL A 81 0.59 -9.23 -0.09
N PHE A 82 -0.07 -10.28 0.33
CA PHE A 82 0.59 -11.44 0.93
C PHE A 82 0.02 -12.76 0.42
N ARG A 83 0.84 -13.78 0.46
CA ARG A 83 0.49 -15.15 0.11
C ARG A 83 1.27 -16.13 0.97
N SER A 84 0.62 -17.24 1.32
CA SER A 84 1.28 -18.35 2.00
C SER A 84 1.10 -19.66 1.20
N THR A 85 1.99 -20.61 1.44
CA THR A 85 1.85 -21.99 0.97
C THR A 85 0.75 -22.77 1.70
N ILE A 86 0.34 -22.26 2.88
CA ILE A 86 -0.70 -22.85 3.73
C ILE A 86 -1.74 -21.77 4.05
N ASP A 87 -2.99 -21.99 3.73
CA ASP A 87 -4.08 -21.01 3.91
C ASP A 87 -4.24 -20.54 5.37
N HIS A 88 -4.02 -21.43 6.32
CA HIS A 88 -4.10 -21.10 7.74
C HIS A 88 -3.11 -20.00 8.14
N LEU A 89 -1.86 -20.05 7.67
CA LEU A 89 -0.86 -19.02 7.97
C LEU A 89 -1.26 -17.65 7.40
N ALA A 90 -1.82 -17.63 6.19
CA ALA A 90 -2.32 -16.39 5.61
C ALA A 90 -3.47 -15.81 6.43
N GLN A 91 -4.35 -16.67 6.98
CA GLN A 91 -5.46 -16.23 7.85
C GLN A 91 -4.96 -15.71 9.20
N GLU A 92 -3.97 -16.36 9.81
CA GLU A 92 -3.35 -15.92 11.06
C GLU A 92 -2.66 -14.57 10.86
N PHE A 93 -1.80 -14.46 9.87
CA PHE A 93 -1.16 -13.20 9.51
C PHE A 93 -2.18 -12.08 9.33
N SER A 94 -3.26 -12.36 8.61
CA SER A 94 -4.36 -11.40 8.43
C SER A 94 -4.99 -10.94 9.75
N LYS A 95 -5.18 -11.85 10.71
CA LYS A 95 -5.76 -11.54 12.03
C LYS A 95 -4.80 -10.70 12.87
N GLU A 96 -3.52 -11.04 12.86
CA GLU A 96 -2.49 -10.32 13.60
C GLU A 96 -2.30 -8.92 13.08
N MET A 97 -2.21 -8.77 11.74
CA MET A 97 -2.12 -7.47 11.10
C MET A 97 -3.30 -6.55 11.41
N LYS A 98 -4.53 -7.09 11.43
CA LYS A 98 -5.73 -6.33 11.83
C LYS A 98 -5.72 -5.93 13.30
N LYS A 99 -5.14 -6.73 14.17
CA LYS A 99 -5.06 -6.46 15.61
C LYS A 99 -4.07 -5.32 15.89
N GLU A 100 -2.94 -5.30 15.17
CA GLU A 100 -1.87 -4.33 15.37
C GLU A 100 -2.08 -3.02 14.60
N PHE A 101 -2.64 -3.13 13.40
CA PHE A 101 -2.82 -2.00 12.49
C PHE A 101 -4.30 -1.80 12.13
N GLU A 102 -4.72 -0.55 11.97
CA GLU A 102 -6.07 -0.20 11.50
C GLU A 102 -6.18 -0.40 9.98
N ILE A 103 -6.10 -1.66 9.53
CA ILE A 103 -6.15 -2.02 8.11
C ILE A 103 -7.43 -2.77 7.76
N SER A 104 -7.95 -2.50 6.56
CA SER A 104 -9.02 -3.29 5.96
C SER A 104 -8.43 -4.47 5.18
N MET A 105 -9.12 -5.60 5.20
CA MET A 105 -8.70 -6.80 4.45
C MET A 105 -9.64 -7.06 3.29
N VAL A 106 -9.06 -7.18 2.10
CA VAL A 106 -9.73 -7.74 0.93
C VAL A 106 -9.30 -9.21 0.83
N ARG A 107 -10.25 -10.14 0.77
CA ARG A 107 -9.96 -11.58 0.81
C ARG A 107 -9.17 -12.05 -0.39
N GLU A 108 -9.56 -11.64 -1.60
CA GLU A 108 -8.90 -11.99 -2.84
C GLU A 108 -8.46 -10.73 -3.56
N LEU A 109 -7.22 -10.75 -4.05
CA LEU A 109 -6.68 -9.66 -4.83
C LEU A 109 -7.35 -9.63 -6.20
N ASN A 110 -8.22 -8.63 -6.41
CA ASN A 110 -8.92 -8.42 -7.69
C ASN A 110 -8.35 -7.23 -8.48
N TYR A 111 -7.66 -6.32 -7.77
CA TYR A 111 -7.11 -5.12 -8.36
C TYR A 111 -5.89 -4.66 -7.56
N PHE A 112 -4.77 -4.41 -8.23
CA PHE A 112 -3.53 -3.92 -7.60
C PHE A 112 -2.71 -3.12 -8.61
N LEU A 113 -2.28 -1.92 -8.25
CA LEU A 113 -1.43 -1.05 -9.08
C LEU A 113 -1.93 -0.90 -10.54
N SER A 114 -3.21 -0.64 -10.72
CA SER A 114 -3.86 -0.56 -12.05
C SER A 114 -4.00 -1.90 -12.79
N PHE A 115 -3.54 -3.01 -12.23
CA PHE A 115 -3.79 -4.33 -12.74
C PHE A 115 -5.10 -4.91 -12.21
N GLN A 116 -5.88 -5.49 -13.09
CA GLN A 116 -6.99 -6.38 -12.75
C GLN A 116 -6.46 -7.79 -12.62
N VAL A 117 -6.71 -8.42 -11.50
CA VAL A 117 -6.25 -9.79 -11.20
C VAL A 117 -7.47 -10.70 -11.14
N LYS A 118 -7.43 -11.80 -11.89
CA LYS A 118 -8.40 -12.89 -11.80
C LYS A 118 -7.66 -14.16 -11.43
N GLN A 119 -8.10 -14.79 -10.36
CA GLN A 119 -7.48 -16.01 -9.85
C GLN A 119 -8.40 -17.20 -10.13
N TRP A 120 -7.84 -18.29 -10.71
CA TRP A 120 -8.50 -19.58 -10.91
C TRP A 120 -7.65 -20.70 -10.33
N LYS A 121 -8.19 -21.90 -10.26
CA LYS A 121 -7.44 -23.07 -9.76
C LYS A 121 -6.14 -23.30 -10.54
N ASP A 122 -6.16 -23.05 -11.83
CA ASP A 122 -5.08 -23.41 -12.76
C ASP A 122 -4.18 -22.21 -13.11
N GLY A 123 -4.45 -21.02 -12.57
CA GLY A 123 -3.61 -19.87 -12.88
C GLY A 123 -4.16 -18.51 -12.45
N ILE A 124 -3.35 -17.50 -12.72
CA ILE A 124 -3.66 -16.09 -12.45
C ILE A 124 -3.61 -15.34 -13.78
N PHE A 125 -4.68 -14.62 -14.09
CA PHE A 125 -4.76 -13.73 -15.24
C PHE A 125 -4.63 -12.28 -14.77
N ILE A 126 -3.70 -11.53 -15.38
CA ILE A 126 -3.45 -10.13 -15.08
C ILE A 126 -3.74 -9.31 -16.33
N SER A 127 -4.53 -8.24 -16.19
CA SER A 127 -4.86 -7.34 -17.29
C SER A 127 -4.93 -5.88 -16.83
N GLN A 128 -4.81 -4.95 -17.78
CA GLN A 128 -4.97 -3.52 -17.55
C GLN A 128 -6.14 -2.93 -18.34
N GLU A 129 -7.17 -3.70 -18.62
CA GLU A 129 -8.28 -3.28 -19.47
C GLU A 129 -8.94 -1.97 -18.98
N LYS A 130 -9.25 -1.88 -17.68
CA LYS A 130 -9.86 -0.66 -17.11
C LYS A 130 -8.93 0.56 -17.21
N TYR A 131 -7.66 0.36 -16.94
CA TYR A 131 -6.66 1.43 -17.04
C TYR A 131 -6.48 1.90 -18.48
N THR A 132 -6.39 0.97 -19.43
CA THR A 132 -6.31 1.28 -20.86
C THR A 132 -7.55 2.07 -21.31
N LYS A 133 -8.75 1.65 -20.97
CA LYS A 133 -9.99 2.39 -21.27
C LYS A 133 -9.99 3.79 -20.64
N TYR A 134 -9.48 3.92 -19.42
CA TYR A 134 -9.32 5.22 -18.77
C TYR A 134 -8.37 6.14 -19.53
N LEU A 135 -7.19 5.65 -19.97
CA LEU A 135 -6.24 6.43 -20.75
C LEU A 135 -6.83 6.86 -22.09
N ILE A 136 -7.48 5.96 -22.82
CA ILE A 136 -8.16 6.24 -24.09
C ILE A 136 -9.14 7.40 -23.90
N LYS A 137 -10.01 7.34 -22.88
CA LYS A 137 -10.97 8.38 -22.59
C LYS A 137 -10.30 9.69 -22.16
N ARG A 138 -9.30 9.63 -21.27
CA ARG A 138 -8.61 10.81 -20.72
C ARG A 138 -7.87 11.61 -21.79
N PHE A 139 -7.26 10.93 -22.75
CA PHE A 139 -6.49 11.55 -23.82
C PHE A 139 -7.27 11.64 -25.14
N SER A 140 -8.59 11.39 -25.12
CA SER A 140 -9.48 11.46 -26.30
C SER A 140 -8.95 10.65 -27.50
N LEU A 141 -8.38 9.47 -27.21
CA LEU A 141 -7.82 8.57 -28.23
C LEU A 141 -8.90 7.74 -28.96
N ASP A 142 -10.17 7.92 -28.62
CA ASP A 142 -11.31 7.26 -29.29
C ASP A 142 -11.54 7.77 -30.71
N SER A 143 -10.92 8.90 -31.10
CA SER A 143 -11.06 9.41 -32.46
C SER A 143 -10.37 8.48 -33.44
N LYS A 144 -11.12 7.93 -34.40
CA LYS A 144 -10.65 7.10 -35.51
C LYS A 144 -9.67 7.80 -36.49
N LYS A 145 -9.17 8.98 -36.15
CA LYS A 145 -8.15 9.67 -36.93
C LYS A 145 -6.82 9.00 -36.65
N HIS A 146 -6.40 8.14 -37.58
CA HIS A 146 -5.01 7.69 -37.64
C HIS A 146 -4.11 8.91 -37.82
N THR A 147 -3.46 9.32 -36.76
CA THR A 147 -2.32 10.23 -36.88
C THR A 147 -1.15 9.35 -37.35
N SER A 148 -0.73 9.56 -38.59
CA SER A 148 0.54 8.96 -39.06
C SER A 148 1.65 9.56 -38.22
N ILE A 149 2.21 8.77 -37.30
CA ILE A 149 3.41 9.14 -36.58
C ILE A 149 4.53 9.08 -37.60
N PRO A 150 5.28 10.17 -37.86
CA PRO A 150 6.44 10.12 -38.74
C PRO A 150 7.46 9.16 -38.11
N MET A 151 7.63 7.98 -38.69
CA MET A 151 8.76 7.15 -38.34
C MET A 151 10.02 7.82 -38.91
N TRP A 152 10.94 8.18 -38.04
CA TRP A 152 12.27 8.61 -38.43
C TRP A 152 12.94 7.45 -39.18
N LYS A 153 13.35 7.70 -40.38
CA LYS A 153 14.22 6.80 -41.14
C LYS A 153 15.65 6.94 -40.66
#